data_668e1800e134a164b9c515fb52de86f2
#
_entry.id   668e1800e134a164b9c515fb52de86f2
#
_cell.length_a   1.000
_cell.length_b   1.000
_cell.length_c   1.000
_cell.angle_alpha   90.00
_cell.angle_beta   90.00
_cell.angle_gamma   90.00
#
_symmetry.space_group_name_H-M   'P 1'
#
loop_
_entity.id
_entity.type
_entity.pdbx_description
1 polymer ?
#
loop_
_entity_poly.entity_id
_entity_poly.type
_entity_poly.pdbx_seq_one_letter_code
_entity_poly.pdbx_strand_id
1 'polypeptide(L)'
;MQQSIGYAAYKSVRQDEPAFSVDLIYYQMAQMAIGFQMAGPNLTPQSFRDGMFAYPRKLGPAGSWGFGEHDYTTADDVREICWDPNAISNYNQKQGAFVETDHQRYAKGQIPGGDPGCPVPQ
;
A
#
# COMPACT_ATOMS: atom_id res chain seq x y z
N MET A 1 -19.50 -1.42 -1.87
CA MET A 1 -18.10 -0.96 -1.78
C MET A 1 -17.47 -1.56 -0.56
N GLN A 2 -16.40 -2.30 -0.68
CA GLN A 2 -15.62 -2.72 0.46
C GLN A 2 -14.80 -1.50 0.89
N GLN A 3 -15.22 -0.84 1.96
CA GLN A 3 -14.51 0.31 2.48
C GLN A 3 -13.16 -0.16 3.01
N SER A 4 -12.10 0.57 2.71
CA SER A 4 -10.78 0.27 3.25
C SER A 4 -10.76 0.34 4.78
N ILE A 5 -9.82 -0.37 5.40
CA ILE A 5 -9.66 -0.37 6.86
C ILE A 5 -9.36 1.05 7.37
N GLY A 6 -8.53 1.81 6.66
CA GLY A 6 -8.20 3.20 7.01
C GLY A 6 -9.41 4.12 6.96
N TYR A 7 -10.23 4.00 5.92
CA TYR A 7 -11.49 4.73 5.83
C TYR A 7 -12.43 4.38 6.98
N ALA A 8 -12.62 3.09 7.26
CA ALA A 8 -13.49 2.63 8.35
C ALA A 8 -12.98 3.13 9.73
N ALA A 9 -11.68 3.09 9.96
CA ALA A 9 -11.06 3.61 11.18
C ALA A 9 -11.28 5.12 11.33
N TYR A 10 -11.13 5.90 10.26
CA TYR A 10 -11.41 7.33 10.28
C TYR A 10 -12.88 7.61 10.60
N LYS A 11 -13.81 6.95 9.90
CA LYS A 11 -15.26 7.15 10.05
C LYS A 11 -15.78 6.69 11.43
N SER A 12 -15.04 5.85 12.16
CA SER A 12 -15.41 5.47 13.53
C SER A 12 -15.29 6.61 14.53
N VAL A 13 -14.49 7.64 14.24
CA VAL A 13 -14.21 8.77 15.13
C VAL A 13 -14.58 10.13 14.53
N ARG A 14 -14.85 10.21 13.23
CA ARG A 14 -15.13 11.45 12.49
C ARG A 14 -16.36 11.30 11.60
N GLN A 15 -17.12 12.38 11.44
CA GLN A 15 -18.32 12.42 10.59
C GLN A 15 -18.03 12.90 9.16
N ASP A 16 -17.03 13.77 9.01
CA ASP A 16 -16.58 14.32 7.73
C ASP A 16 -15.92 13.26 6.84
N GLU A 17 -15.77 13.53 5.55
CA GLU A 17 -15.07 12.65 4.63
C GLU A 17 -13.56 12.82 4.78
N PRO A 18 -12.78 11.71 4.84
CA PRO A 18 -11.34 11.79 4.96
C PRO A 18 -10.68 12.29 3.68
N ALA A 19 -9.47 12.80 3.81
CA ALA A 19 -8.62 13.09 2.68
C ALA A 19 -8.30 11.81 1.88
N PHE A 20 -8.01 11.94 0.60
CA PHE A 20 -7.65 10.84 -0.30
C PHE A 20 -6.53 9.93 0.24
N SER A 21 -5.60 10.49 1.01
CA SER A 21 -4.44 9.79 1.56
C SER A 21 -4.71 9.03 2.88
N VAL A 22 -5.96 8.95 3.36
CA VAL A 22 -6.27 8.34 4.66
C VAL A 22 -5.73 6.92 4.81
N ASP A 23 -5.80 6.11 3.76
CA ASP A 23 -5.30 4.74 3.81
C ASP A 23 -3.79 4.67 3.89
N LEU A 24 -3.09 5.52 3.15
CA LEU A 24 -1.62 5.59 3.20
C LEU A 24 -1.15 5.93 4.62
N ILE A 25 -1.74 6.95 5.22
CA ILE A 25 -1.42 7.37 6.59
C ILE A 25 -1.74 6.24 7.58
N TYR A 26 -2.90 5.61 7.44
CA TYR A 26 -3.29 4.49 8.31
C TYR A 26 -2.25 3.36 8.27
N TYR A 27 -1.82 2.93 7.08
CA TYR A 27 -0.83 1.86 6.96
C TYR A 27 0.55 2.26 7.48
N GLN A 28 0.99 3.50 7.30
CA GLN A 28 2.24 3.99 7.87
C GLN A 28 2.20 3.98 9.41
N MET A 29 1.10 4.43 9.99
CA MET A 29 0.91 4.40 11.44
C MET A 29 0.82 2.97 11.99
N ALA A 30 0.16 2.07 11.26
CA ALA A 30 0.08 0.66 11.62
C ALA A 30 1.46 -0.02 11.60
N GLN A 31 2.30 0.26 10.61
CA GLN A 31 3.68 -0.25 10.55
C GLN A 31 4.52 0.24 11.74
N MET A 32 4.40 1.51 12.10
CA MET A 32 5.08 2.06 13.27
C MET A 32 4.61 1.39 14.58
N ALA A 33 3.30 1.20 14.74
CA ALA A 33 2.72 0.52 15.91
C ALA A 33 3.19 -0.95 16.00
N ILE A 34 3.29 -1.66 14.87
CA ILE A 34 3.86 -3.00 14.78
C ILE A 34 5.32 -3.00 15.28
N GLY A 35 6.13 -2.03 14.85
CA GLY A 35 7.50 -1.89 15.31
C GLY A 35 7.61 -1.75 16.83
N PHE A 36 6.75 -0.93 17.43
CA PHE A 36 6.71 -0.79 18.89
C PHE A 36 6.29 -2.08 19.59
N GLN A 37 5.28 -2.77 19.08
CA GLN A 37 4.83 -4.05 19.62
C GLN A 37 5.91 -5.13 19.54
N MET A 38 6.58 -5.21 18.41
CA MET A 38 7.64 -6.19 18.19
C MET A 38 8.91 -5.90 19.00
N ALA A 39 9.21 -4.63 19.28
CA ALA A 39 10.33 -4.23 20.13
C ALA A 39 10.12 -4.65 21.60
N GLY A 40 8.87 -4.79 22.04
CA GLY A 40 8.53 -5.16 23.41
C GLY A 40 8.80 -4.06 24.44
N PRO A 41 8.88 -4.40 25.74
CA PRO A 41 8.93 -3.42 26.82
C PRO A 41 10.24 -2.62 26.88
N ASN A 42 11.32 -3.13 26.30
CA ASN A 42 12.63 -2.48 26.27
C ASN A 42 12.85 -1.81 24.91
N LEU A 43 12.10 -0.73 24.65
CA LEU A 43 12.16 -0.03 23.39
C LEU A 43 13.50 0.69 23.20
N THR A 44 14.26 0.25 22.22
CA THR A 44 15.48 0.89 21.72
C THR A 44 15.45 0.92 20.19
N PRO A 45 16.28 1.74 19.52
CA PRO A 45 16.40 1.67 18.06
C PRO A 45 16.73 0.24 17.56
N GLN A 46 17.57 -0.49 18.28
CA GLN A 46 17.96 -1.86 17.94
C GLN A 46 16.78 -2.83 18.07
N SER A 47 16.08 -2.83 19.23
CA SER A 47 14.96 -3.73 19.44
C SER A 47 13.79 -3.42 18.47
N PHE A 48 13.59 -2.15 18.13
CA PHE A 48 12.62 -1.74 17.10
C PHE A 48 13.00 -2.32 15.72
N ARG A 49 14.25 -2.13 15.29
CA ARG A 49 14.75 -2.68 14.02
C ARG A 49 14.63 -4.21 13.99
N ASP A 50 15.12 -4.88 15.02
CA ASP A 50 15.13 -6.34 15.08
C ASP A 50 13.71 -6.91 15.11
N GLY A 51 12.80 -6.22 15.79
CA GLY A 51 11.37 -6.51 15.79
C GLY A 51 10.74 -6.36 14.42
N MET A 52 11.05 -5.29 13.69
CA MET A 52 10.56 -5.08 12.32
C MET A 52 11.10 -6.14 11.35
N PHE A 53 12.35 -6.58 11.51
CA PHE A 53 12.94 -7.66 10.68
C PHE A 53 12.32 -9.02 11.00
N ALA A 54 11.94 -9.26 12.25
CA ALA A 54 11.28 -10.49 12.67
C ALA A 54 9.80 -10.54 12.28
N TYR A 55 9.18 -9.40 11.96
CA TYR A 55 7.78 -9.37 11.56
C TYR A 55 7.61 -10.03 10.18
N PRO A 56 6.70 -11.01 10.06
CA PRO A 56 6.56 -11.75 8.81
C PRO A 56 6.05 -10.82 7.69
N ARG A 57 6.59 -11.00 6.49
CA ARG A 57 6.12 -10.28 5.29
C ARG A 57 4.63 -10.47 5.12
N LYS A 58 3.94 -9.39 4.82
CA LYS A 58 2.48 -9.36 4.65
C LYS A 58 2.11 -8.93 3.24
N LEU A 59 1.08 -9.56 2.71
CA LEU A 59 0.39 -9.07 1.53
C LEU A 59 -0.73 -8.13 2.00
N GLY A 60 -0.62 -6.87 1.63
CA GLY A 60 -1.61 -5.83 1.92
C GLY A 60 -2.25 -5.29 0.65
N PRO A 61 -3.18 -4.33 0.77
CA PRO A 61 -3.82 -3.68 -0.39
C PRO A 61 -2.82 -3.00 -1.34
N ALA A 62 -1.73 -2.48 -0.77
CA ALA A 62 -0.66 -1.84 -1.54
C ALA A 62 0.36 -2.83 -2.11
N GLY A 63 0.24 -4.13 -1.80
CA GLY A 63 1.16 -5.17 -2.23
C GLY A 63 1.87 -5.87 -1.09
N SER A 64 2.95 -6.59 -1.41
CA SER A 64 3.80 -7.21 -0.41
C SER A 64 4.68 -6.17 0.28
N TRP A 65 4.82 -6.29 1.60
CA TRP A 65 5.65 -5.41 2.38
C TRP A 65 6.35 -6.15 3.52
N GLY A 66 7.50 -5.67 3.89
CA GLY A 66 8.30 -6.20 4.98
C GLY A 66 9.64 -5.45 5.08
N PHE A 67 10.42 -5.83 6.07
CA PHE A 67 11.76 -5.29 6.29
C PHE A 67 12.73 -6.44 6.48
N GLY A 68 14.01 -6.19 6.26
CA GLY A 68 15.06 -7.18 6.45
C GLY A 68 16.43 -6.54 6.47
N GLU A 69 17.46 -7.37 6.66
CA GLU A 69 18.83 -6.89 6.61
C GLU A 69 19.12 -6.27 5.24
N HIS A 70 19.62 -5.03 5.24
CA HIS A 70 19.86 -4.22 4.05
C HIS A 70 18.59 -3.81 3.26
N ASP A 71 17.39 -4.11 3.78
CA ASP A 71 16.12 -3.70 3.19
C ASP A 71 15.26 -2.93 4.19
N TYR A 72 15.37 -1.61 4.15
CA TYR A 72 14.69 -0.68 5.03
C TYR A 72 13.52 0.03 4.33
N THR A 73 13.09 -0.47 3.18
CA THR A 73 11.93 0.03 2.46
C THR A 73 10.74 -0.90 2.62
N THR A 74 9.55 -0.33 2.75
CA THR A 74 8.35 -1.12 3.04
C THR A 74 7.82 -1.92 1.85
N ALA A 75 7.99 -1.41 0.63
CA ALA A 75 7.44 -2.02 -0.57
C ALA A 75 8.39 -3.06 -1.14
N ASP A 76 7.93 -4.29 -1.27
CA ASP A 76 8.69 -5.42 -1.84
C ASP A 76 8.34 -5.69 -3.30
N ASP A 77 7.18 -5.22 -3.73
CA ASP A 77 6.72 -5.38 -5.10
C ASP A 77 5.95 -4.15 -5.59
N VAL A 78 5.85 -4.03 -6.89
CA VAL A 78 5.14 -2.95 -7.57
C VAL A 78 4.24 -3.53 -8.67
N ARG A 79 3.27 -2.75 -9.11
CA ARG A 79 2.49 -3.04 -10.31
C ARG A 79 2.50 -1.82 -11.21
N GLU A 80 2.34 -2.06 -12.49
CA GLU A 80 2.15 -1.01 -13.46
C GLU A 80 0.66 -0.67 -13.58
N ILE A 81 0.37 0.63 -13.60
CA ILE A 81 -0.99 1.13 -13.78
C ILE A 81 -0.97 2.23 -14.83
N CYS A 82 -2.06 2.37 -15.58
CA CYS A 82 -2.26 3.49 -16.48
C CYS A 82 -3.65 4.09 -16.38
N TRP A 83 -3.77 5.32 -16.85
CA TRP A 83 -5.03 6.02 -16.86
C TRP A 83 -5.90 5.54 -18.03
N ASP A 84 -7.12 5.07 -17.73
CA ASP A 84 -8.15 4.76 -18.71
C ASP A 84 -9.31 5.77 -18.54
N PRO A 85 -9.53 6.64 -19.52
CA PRO A 85 -10.60 7.64 -19.46
C PRO A 85 -12.00 7.02 -19.49
N ASN A 86 -12.14 5.76 -19.94
CA ASN A 86 -13.44 5.07 -20.07
C ASN A 86 -13.73 4.14 -18.87
N ALA A 87 -12.71 3.77 -18.10
CA ALA A 87 -12.92 2.92 -16.94
C ALA A 87 -13.73 3.64 -15.85
N ILE A 88 -14.56 2.89 -15.15
CA ILE A 88 -15.35 3.44 -14.04
C ILE A 88 -14.54 3.28 -12.75
N SER A 89 -14.27 4.38 -12.09
CA SER A 89 -13.58 4.40 -10.80
C SER A 89 -14.39 3.67 -9.73
N ASN A 90 -13.77 2.68 -9.09
CA ASN A 90 -14.37 1.99 -7.94
C ASN A 90 -14.55 2.89 -6.72
N TYR A 91 -13.83 4.01 -6.68
CA TYR A 91 -13.86 4.95 -5.55
C TYR A 91 -15.10 5.85 -5.59
N ASN A 92 -15.37 6.50 -6.71
CA ASN A 92 -16.41 7.52 -6.82
C ASN A 92 -17.48 7.22 -7.88
N GLN A 93 -17.39 6.06 -8.55
CA GLN A 93 -18.30 5.60 -9.59
C GLN A 93 -18.38 6.54 -10.81
N LYS A 94 -17.35 7.37 -11.01
CA LYS A 94 -17.23 8.26 -12.17
C LYS A 94 -16.31 7.64 -13.20
N GLN A 95 -16.49 8.09 -14.42
CA GLN A 95 -15.64 7.76 -15.56
C GLN A 95 -14.23 8.34 -15.38
N GLY A 96 -13.23 7.60 -15.82
CA GLY A 96 -11.82 7.87 -15.62
C GLY A 96 -11.26 7.18 -14.38
N ALA A 97 -10.36 6.22 -14.58
CA ALA A 97 -9.71 5.49 -13.49
C ALA A 97 -8.31 5.01 -13.89
N PHE A 98 -7.47 4.78 -12.89
CA PHE A 98 -6.25 4.00 -13.09
C PHE A 98 -6.61 2.52 -13.10
N VAL A 99 -6.13 1.83 -14.12
CA VAL A 99 -6.30 0.37 -14.32
C VAL A 99 -4.95 -0.32 -14.34
N GLU A 100 -4.93 -1.58 -13.93
CA GLU A 100 -3.74 -2.43 -14.02
C GLU A 100 -3.52 -2.82 -15.49
N THR A 101 -2.27 -2.76 -15.96
CA THR A 101 -1.94 -3.02 -17.37
C THR A 101 -1.94 -4.52 -17.69
N ASP A 102 -1.35 -5.33 -16.84
CA ASP A 102 -1.12 -6.76 -17.09
C ASP A 102 -1.51 -7.67 -15.92
N HIS A 103 -2.10 -7.11 -14.87
CA HIS A 103 -2.48 -7.81 -13.63
C HIS A 103 -1.32 -8.53 -12.92
N GLN A 104 -0.07 -8.16 -13.23
CA GLN A 104 1.11 -8.74 -12.60
C GLN A 104 1.70 -7.82 -11.53
N ARG A 105 2.50 -8.43 -10.67
CA ARG A 105 3.31 -7.72 -9.69
C ARG A 105 4.78 -8.06 -9.94
N TYR A 106 5.60 -7.04 -9.85
CA TYR A 106 7.03 -7.10 -10.13
C TYR A 106 7.79 -6.96 -8.83
N ALA A 107 8.72 -7.87 -8.58
CA ALA A 107 9.57 -7.79 -7.41
C ALA A 107 10.46 -6.54 -7.46
N LYS A 108 10.89 -6.07 -6.31
CA LYS A 108 11.79 -4.93 -6.19
C LYS A 108 13.01 -5.07 -7.09
N GLY A 109 13.27 -4.06 -7.88
CA GLY A 109 14.35 -4.05 -8.88
C GLY A 109 14.01 -4.69 -10.24
N GLN A 110 12.85 -5.32 -10.38
CA GLN A 110 12.34 -5.73 -11.67
C GLN A 110 11.67 -4.54 -12.39
N ILE A 111 11.87 -4.47 -13.68
CA ILE A 111 11.22 -3.47 -14.55
C ILE A 111 10.18 -4.20 -15.39
N PRO A 112 8.92 -3.73 -15.42
CA PRO A 112 7.93 -4.26 -16.36
C PRO A 112 8.48 -4.21 -17.78
N GLY A 113 8.35 -5.33 -18.51
CA GLY A 113 8.82 -5.42 -19.88
C GLY A 113 7.68 -5.22 -20.87
N GLY A 114 7.92 -4.40 -21.89
CA GLY A 114 6.98 -4.25 -23.02
C GLY A 114 6.16 -2.95 -22.99
N ASP A 115 5.28 -2.86 -23.96
CA ASP A 115 4.25 -1.80 -24.02
C ASP A 115 3.27 -2.04 -22.87
N PRO A 116 3.03 -1.07 -22.00
CA PRO A 116 2.10 -1.22 -20.89
C PRO A 116 0.66 -1.53 -21.32
N GLY A 117 0.36 -1.54 -22.62
CA GLY A 117 -1.01 -1.81 -23.08
C GLY A 117 -2.04 -0.82 -22.59
N CYS A 118 -1.58 0.39 -22.24
CA CYS A 118 -2.48 1.44 -21.78
C CYS A 118 -3.50 1.78 -22.87
N PRO A 119 -4.78 1.90 -22.55
CA PRO A 119 -5.76 2.39 -23.50
C PRO A 119 -5.34 3.76 -24.04
N VAL A 120 -5.10 3.86 -25.34
CA VAL A 120 -4.82 5.17 -25.97
C VAL A 120 -6.14 5.93 -26.00
N PRO A 121 -6.22 7.17 -25.49
CA PRO A 121 -7.41 8.00 -25.66
C PRO A 121 -7.70 8.14 -27.14
N GLN A 122 -8.90 7.73 -27.56
CA GLN A 122 -9.42 7.95 -28.92
C GLN A 122 -9.91 9.37 -29.09
#